data_69e8b1a12676e8e5e27942878c4c0af6
#
_entry.id   69e8b1a12676e8e5e27942878c4c0af6
#
_cell.length_a   1.000
_cell.length_b   1.000
_cell.length_c   1.000
_cell.angle_alpha   90.00
_cell.angle_beta   90.00
_cell.angle_gamma   90.00
#
_symmetry.space_group_name_H-M   'P 1'
#
loop_
_entity.id
_entity.type
_entity.pdbx_description
1 polymer ?
#
loop_
_entity_poly.entity_id
_entity_poly.type
_entity_poly.pdbx_seq_one_letter_code
_entity_poly.pdbx_strand_id
1 'polypeptide(L)'
;LDRLSELGLDFNQSVSKTVSFKTKTKYRKKFVESTVSDLRNRELKGWWNESQFLLKMSNSYDVDIGFVGGSDHGVQQGTSFFSRAYGLKLDGRFFFQKKGRLQTGVSWTTVKEEHGMTHIPPEALNGNPVGVSLRSNTRLQYYLNQSVSLIFTLNTINDDRYKNFITFQGEVRAHF
;
A
#
# COMPACT_ATOMS: atom_id res chain seq x y z
N LEU A 1 10.73 19.21 -15.96
CA LEU A 1 11.14 19.42 -14.57
C LEU A 1 10.21 18.60 -13.67
N ASP A 2 10.76 17.81 -12.74
CA ASP A 2 9.99 17.08 -11.72
C ASP A 2 10.46 17.55 -10.34
N ARG A 3 9.55 18.08 -9.54
CA ARG A 3 9.81 18.55 -8.17
C ARG A 3 8.86 17.85 -7.22
N LEU A 4 9.40 17.13 -6.25
CA LEU A 4 8.66 16.48 -5.18
C LEU A 4 9.07 17.08 -3.83
N SER A 5 8.10 17.52 -3.05
CA SER A 5 8.26 17.86 -1.64
C SER A 5 7.35 16.94 -0.81
N GLU A 6 7.92 16.23 0.14
CA GLU A 6 7.19 15.30 1.01
C GLU A 6 7.53 15.59 2.47
N LEU A 7 6.51 15.67 3.31
CA LEU A 7 6.62 15.74 4.76
C LEU A 7 5.90 14.53 5.34
N GLY A 8 6.61 13.74 6.15
CA GLY A 8 6.07 12.56 6.80
C GLY A 8 6.11 12.66 8.32
N LEU A 9 5.09 12.14 8.99
CA LEU A 9 5.03 11.95 10.43
C LEU A 9 4.77 10.47 10.69
N ASP A 10 5.65 9.83 11.43
CA ASP A 10 5.53 8.44 11.87
C ASP A 10 5.37 8.45 13.40
N PHE A 11 4.30 7.85 13.89
CA PHE A 11 4.06 7.66 15.31
C PHE A 11 3.87 6.16 15.59
N ASN A 12 4.54 5.66 16.62
CA ASN A 12 4.43 4.27 17.05
C ASN A 12 4.39 4.21 18.57
N GLN A 13 3.36 3.58 19.11
CA GLN A 13 3.15 3.45 20.55
C GLN A 13 2.73 2.03 20.92
N SER A 14 3.42 1.43 21.87
CA SER A 14 2.96 0.20 22.52
C SER A 14 1.95 0.54 23.59
N VAL A 15 0.71 0.07 23.43
CA VAL A 15 -0.39 0.25 24.37
C VAL A 15 -0.29 -0.82 25.46
N SER A 16 0.13 -2.02 25.11
CA SER A 16 0.38 -3.13 26.01
C SER A 16 1.46 -4.07 25.45
N LYS A 17 1.77 -5.16 26.17
CA LYS A 17 2.70 -6.19 25.67
C LYS A 17 2.19 -6.88 24.38
N THR A 18 0.90 -6.84 24.13
CA THR A 18 0.23 -7.54 23.02
C THR A 18 -0.41 -6.60 22.01
N VAL A 19 -0.50 -5.30 22.30
CA VAL A 19 -1.15 -4.32 21.44
C VAL A 19 -0.22 -3.15 21.19
N SER A 20 0.03 -2.83 19.92
CA SER A 20 0.73 -1.62 19.51
C SER A 20 -0.10 -0.87 18.48
N PHE A 21 -0.03 0.44 18.52
CA PHE A 21 -0.63 1.33 17.53
C PHE A 21 0.48 2.01 16.73
N LYS A 22 0.31 2.04 15.43
CA LYS A 22 1.21 2.76 14.52
C LYS A 22 0.38 3.60 13.57
N THR A 23 0.77 4.85 13.40
CA THR A 23 0.19 5.71 12.36
C THR A 23 1.29 6.42 11.57
N LYS A 24 1.05 6.55 10.29
CA LYS A 24 1.93 7.16 9.33
C LYS A 24 1.15 8.13 8.48
N THR A 25 1.49 9.40 8.59
CA THR A 25 0.86 10.46 7.80
C THR A 25 1.91 11.09 6.90
N LYS A 26 1.58 11.24 5.63
CA LYS A 26 2.41 11.89 4.63
C LYS A 26 1.62 13.01 3.98
N TYR A 27 2.23 14.16 3.92
CA TYR A 27 1.79 15.26 3.06
C TYR A 27 2.77 15.39 1.91
N ARG A 28 2.26 15.57 0.70
CA ARG A 28 3.09 15.72 -0.49
C ARG A 28 2.59 16.84 -1.38
N LYS A 29 3.55 17.44 -2.06
CA LYS A 29 3.34 18.34 -3.18
C LYS A 29 4.25 17.89 -4.30
N LYS A 30 3.66 17.55 -5.46
CA LYS A 30 4.40 17.17 -6.67
C LYS A 30 4.03 18.11 -7.80
N PHE A 31 5.03 18.57 -8.50
CA PHE A 31 4.89 19.39 -9.69
C PHE A 31 5.69 18.73 -10.81
N VAL A 32 5.04 18.47 -11.92
CA VAL A 32 5.67 17.92 -13.13
C VAL A 32 5.43 18.87 -14.26
N GLU A 33 6.52 19.36 -14.87
CA GLU A 33 6.53 20.20 -16.02
C GLU A 33 7.29 19.50 -17.16
N SER A 34 6.63 19.31 -18.28
CA SER A 34 7.21 18.67 -19.44
C SER A 34 7.55 19.71 -20.49
N THR A 35 8.78 19.70 -20.98
CA THR A 35 9.22 20.54 -22.10
C THR A 35 8.76 20.00 -23.46
N VAL A 36 8.24 18.77 -23.50
CA VAL A 36 7.84 18.09 -24.74
C VAL A 36 6.34 18.26 -25.02
N SER A 37 5.51 18.35 -23.97
CA SER A 37 4.07 18.45 -24.12
C SER A 37 3.43 19.01 -22.87
N ASP A 38 2.65 20.07 -23.00
CA ASP A 38 1.85 20.66 -21.91
C ASP A 38 0.82 19.68 -21.34
N LEU A 39 0.41 18.68 -22.13
CA LEU A 39 -0.48 17.60 -21.69
C LEU A 39 0.10 16.75 -20.55
N ARG A 40 1.42 16.83 -20.32
CA ARG A 40 2.10 16.12 -19.22
C ARG A 40 2.27 17.00 -17.97
N ASN A 41 1.95 18.30 -18.07
CA ASN A 41 2.03 19.20 -16.93
C ASN A 41 0.97 18.83 -15.91
N ARG A 42 1.41 18.66 -14.67
CA ARG A 42 0.50 18.36 -13.56
C ARG A 42 1.02 18.87 -12.24
N GLU A 43 0.11 19.33 -11.42
CA GLU A 43 0.34 19.67 -10.03
C GLU A 43 -0.52 18.76 -9.15
N LEU A 44 0.07 18.21 -8.10
CA LEU A 44 -0.58 17.34 -7.14
C LEU A 44 -0.23 17.81 -5.75
N LYS A 45 -1.24 17.98 -4.90
CA LYS A 45 -1.09 18.23 -3.46
C LYS A 45 -2.05 17.34 -2.70
N GLY A 46 -1.58 16.77 -1.60
CA GLY A 46 -2.48 15.98 -0.77
C GLY A 46 -1.80 15.33 0.41
N TRP A 47 -2.59 14.55 1.11
CA TRP A 47 -2.14 13.83 2.28
C TRP A 47 -2.62 12.38 2.21
N TRP A 48 -1.87 11.50 2.84
CA TRP A 48 -2.17 10.08 3.00
C TRP A 48 -1.87 9.66 4.43
N ASN A 49 -2.81 8.94 5.04
CA ASN A 49 -2.65 8.37 6.37
C ASN A 49 -2.84 6.85 6.32
N GLU A 50 -2.00 6.16 7.05
CA GLU A 50 -2.12 4.73 7.35
C GLU A 50 -2.03 4.56 8.86
N SER A 51 -3.09 4.03 9.47
CA SER A 51 -3.15 3.73 10.91
C SER A 51 -3.36 2.24 11.09
N GLN A 52 -2.59 1.61 11.98
CA GLN A 52 -2.59 0.16 12.18
C GLN A 52 -2.58 -0.17 13.67
N PHE A 53 -3.38 -1.16 14.03
CA PHE A 53 -3.30 -1.85 15.32
C PHE A 53 -2.64 -3.20 15.11
N LEU A 54 -1.48 -3.38 15.70
CA LEU A 54 -0.77 -4.65 15.76
C LEU A 54 -1.24 -5.40 16.99
N LEU A 55 -1.80 -6.59 16.79
CA LEU A 55 -2.29 -7.50 17.82
C LEU A 55 -1.40 -8.74 17.86
N LYS A 56 -0.59 -8.85 18.90
CA LYS A 56 0.24 -10.02 19.15
C LYS A 56 -0.58 -11.07 19.88
N MET A 57 -1.18 -12.00 19.12
CA MET A 57 -2.12 -12.99 19.67
C MET A 57 -1.42 -14.14 20.36
N SER A 58 -0.23 -14.53 19.86
CA SER A 58 0.61 -15.57 20.48
C SER A 58 2.06 -15.43 20.00
N ASN A 59 2.95 -16.31 20.47
CA ASN A 59 4.31 -16.39 19.94
C ASN A 59 4.36 -16.93 18.50
N SER A 60 3.24 -17.46 18.00
CA SER A 60 3.16 -18.11 16.70
C SER A 60 2.40 -17.29 15.67
N TYR A 61 1.63 -16.28 16.07
CA TYR A 61 0.93 -15.45 15.10
C TYR A 61 0.58 -14.05 15.62
N ASP A 62 0.63 -13.09 14.69
CA ASP A 62 0.25 -11.70 14.84
C ASP A 62 -0.79 -11.31 13.80
N VAL A 63 -1.63 -10.36 14.14
CA VAL A 63 -2.63 -9.77 13.22
C VAL A 63 -2.50 -8.26 13.26
N ASP A 64 -2.47 -7.61 12.10
CA ASP A 64 -2.53 -6.17 11.96
C ASP A 64 -3.86 -5.77 11.32
N ILE A 65 -4.58 -4.88 11.96
CA ILE A 65 -5.80 -4.28 11.43
C ILE A 65 -5.50 -2.82 11.13
N GLY A 66 -5.62 -2.42 9.86
CA GLY A 66 -5.26 -1.10 9.40
C GLY A 66 -6.41 -0.35 8.75
N PHE A 67 -6.33 0.98 8.84
CA PHE A 67 -7.19 1.93 8.16
C PHE A 67 -6.31 2.82 7.29
N VAL A 68 -6.75 3.08 6.08
CA VAL A 68 -6.08 4.00 5.16
C VAL A 68 -7.05 5.09 4.75
N GLY A 69 -6.53 6.30 4.58
CA GLY A 69 -7.31 7.42 4.12
C GLY A 69 -6.44 8.54 3.60
N GLY A 70 -6.99 9.32 2.68
CA GLY A 70 -6.27 10.43 2.11
C GLY A 70 -7.11 11.26 1.17
N SER A 71 -6.58 12.41 0.80
CA SER A 71 -7.14 13.24 -0.26
C SER A 71 -6.02 13.87 -1.06
N ASP A 72 -6.21 13.91 -2.36
CA ASP A 72 -5.35 14.64 -3.29
C ASP A 72 -6.18 15.58 -4.14
N HIS A 73 -5.63 16.73 -4.41
CA HIS A 73 -6.16 17.70 -5.35
C HIS A 73 -5.05 18.23 -6.24
N GLY A 74 -5.41 18.68 -7.40
CA GLY A 74 -4.44 19.22 -8.34
C GLY A 74 -5.02 19.54 -9.68
N VAL A 75 -4.12 19.71 -10.65
CA VAL A 75 -4.46 19.98 -12.04
C VAL A 75 -3.73 18.98 -12.91
N GLN A 76 -4.45 18.37 -13.84
CA GLN A 76 -3.91 17.50 -14.88
C GLN A 76 -4.48 17.93 -16.24
N GLN A 77 -3.61 18.24 -17.19
CA GLN A 77 -4.03 18.69 -18.54
C GLN A 77 -5.00 19.88 -18.52
N GLY A 78 -4.79 20.83 -17.60
CA GLY A 78 -5.67 21.98 -17.43
C GLY A 78 -6.98 21.72 -16.69
N THR A 79 -7.28 20.47 -16.35
CA THR A 79 -8.49 20.08 -15.60
C THR A 79 -8.15 19.88 -14.14
N SER A 80 -8.91 20.53 -13.25
CA SER A 80 -8.78 20.34 -11.81
C SER A 80 -9.41 19.00 -11.39
N PHE A 81 -8.81 18.34 -10.42
CA PHE A 81 -9.37 17.17 -9.79
C PHE A 81 -9.30 17.27 -8.26
N PHE A 82 -10.25 16.63 -7.61
CA PHE A 82 -10.24 16.42 -6.17
C PHE A 82 -10.69 14.99 -5.86
N SER A 83 -9.83 14.23 -5.24
CA SER A 83 -10.08 12.82 -4.98
C SER A 83 -9.86 12.49 -3.51
N ARG A 84 -10.68 11.59 -2.99
CA ARG A 84 -10.59 11.05 -1.63
C ARG A 84 -10.50 9.53 -1.66
N ALA A 85 -9.70 8.98 -0.76
CA ALA A 85 -9.60 7.55 -0.55
C ALA A 85 -9.88 7.19 0.89
N TYR A 86 -10.48 6.01 1.08
CA TYR A 86 -10.59 5.35 2.36
C TYR A 86 -10.57 3.84 2.16
N GLY A 87 -10.08 3.11 3.16
CA GLY A 87 -9.96 1.67 3.04
C GLY A 87 -9.58 0.98 4.33
N LEU A 88 -9.59 -0.34 4.26
CA LEU A 88 -9.24 -1.25 5.33
C LEU A 88 -8.08 -2.14 4.88
N LYS A 89 -7.25 -2.53 5.83
CA LYS A 89 -6.14 -3.44 5.62
C LYS A 89 -6.12 -4.46 6.75
N LEU A 90 -5.94 -5.73 6.40
CA LEU A 90 -5.80 -6.82 7.34
C LEU A 90 -4.55 -7.60 6.93
N ASP A 91 -3.59 -7.70 7.83
CA ASP A 91 -2.37 -8.48 7.63
C ASP A 91 -2.26 -9.53 8.73
N GLY A 92 -1.88 -10.74 8.37
CA GLY A 92 -1.61 -11.84 9.28
C GLY A 92 -0.20 -12.39 9.11
N ARG A 93 0.46 -12.75 10.22
CA ARG A 93 1.77 -13.38 10.23
C ARG A 93 1.73 -14.61 11.11
N PHE A 94 2.09 -15.75 10.52
CA PHE A 94 2.17 -17.05 11.19
C PHE A 94 3.60 -17.54 11.16
N PHE A 95 4.10 -18.01 12.30
CA PHE A 95 5.46 -18.52 12.48
C PHE A 95 5.41 -20.03 12.77
N PHE A 96 6.04 -20.81 11.92
CA PHE A 96 6.11 -22.27 12.02
C PHE A 96 7.37 -22.71 12.77
N GLN A 97 7.40 -22.57 14.08
CA GLN A 97 8.44 -23.14 14.97
C GLN A 97 9.80 -23.40 14.28
N LYS A 98 10.56 -22.38 13.88
CA LYS A 98 11.85 -22.46 13.17
C LYS A 98 11.80 -22.98 11.74
N LYS A 99 10.67 -23.46 11.24
CA LYS A 99 10.55 -24.01 9.86
C LYS A 99 10.13 -22.96 8.82
N GLY A 100 9.68 -21.81 9.25
CA GLY A 100 9.31 -20.76 8.31
C GLY A 100 8.23 -19.81 8.82
N ARG A 101 7.71 -19.01 7.90
CA ARG A 101 6.63 -18.06 8.17
C ARG A 101 5.70 -17.92 6.98
N LEU A 102 4.44 -17.73 7.28
CA LEU A 102 3.41 -17.28 6.34
C LEU A 102 3.01 -15.86 6.67
N GLN A 103 3.03 -14.99 5.68
CA GLN A 103 2.50 -13.64 5.75
C GLN A 103 1.37 -13.54 4.73
N THR A 104 0.22 -13.05 5.13
CA THR A 104 -0.90 -12.81 4.23
C THR A 104 -1.50 -11.45 4.55
N GLY A 105 -1.84 -10.69 3.53
CA GLY A 105 -2.45 -9.39 3.66
C GLY A 105 -3.57 -9.22 2.64
N VAL A 106 -4.63 -8.54 3.06
CA VAL A 106 -5.73 -8.12 2.20
C VAL A 106 -5.98 -6.64 2.45
N SER A 107 -6.09 -5.87 1.39
CA SER A 107 -6.48 -4.46 1.46
C SER A 107 -7.63 -4.18 0.52
N TRP A 108 -8.61 -3.47 1.04
CA TRP A 108 -9.73 -2.91 0.30
C TRP A 108 -9.65 -1.39 0.37
N THR A 109 -9.73 -0.71 -0.76
CA THR A 109 -9.64 0.75 -0.85
C THR A 109 -10.67 1.26 -1.84
N THR A 110 -11.39 2.28 -1.47
CA THR A 110 -12.31 3.00 -2.36
C THR A 110 -11.78 4.41 -2.60
N VAL A 111 -11.74 4.80 -3.85
CA VAL A 111 -11.36 6.13 -4.30
C VAL A 111 -12.54 6.78 -4.99
N LYS A 112 -12.93 7.96 -4.51
CA LYS A 112 -13.94 8.80 -5.14
C LYS A 112 -13.29 10.06 -5.69
N GLU A 113 -13.64 10.41 -6.91
CA GLU A 113 -13.25 11.65 -7.56
C GLU A 113 -14.51 12.53 -7.72
N GLU A 114 -14.41 13.82 -7.36
CA GLU A 114 -15.59 14.70 -7.22
C GLU A 114 -15.93 15.48 -8.49
N HIS A 115 -15.02 15.58 -9.47
CA HIS A 115 -15.21 16.35 -10.71
C HIS A 115 -15.51 15.49 -11.95
N GLY A 116 -15.80 14.19 -11.74
CA GLY A 116 -16.17 13.26 -12.83
C GLY A 116 -14.99 12.74 -13.66
N MET A 117 -13.76 12.93 -13.21
CA MET A 117 -12.60 12.36 -13.88
C MET A 117 -12.54 10.84 -13.61
N THR A 118 -12.48 10.06 -14.68
CA THR A 118 -12.30 8.60 -14.59
C THR A 118 -10.85 8.19 -14.28
N HIS A 119 -9.89 9.07 -14.60
CA HIS A 119 -8.47 8.81 -14.41
C HIS A 119 -7.80 9.97 -13.70
N ILE A 120 -7.21 9.70 -12.56
CA ILE A 120 -6.37 10.61 -11.79
C ILE A 120 -4.89 10.29 -12.04
N PRO A 121 -3.96 11.22 -11.74
CA PRO A 121 -2.53 10.94 -11.87
C PRO A 121 -2.14 9.64 -11.14
N PRO A 122 -1.25 8.81 -11.72
CA PRO A 122 -0.88 7.52 -11.14
C PRO A 122 -0.21 7.65 -9.77
N GLU A 123 0.30 8.83 -9.45
CA GLU A 123 0.87 9.14 -8.14
C GLU A 123 -0.19 9.53 -7.10
N ALA A 124 -1.40 9.93 -7.54
CA ALA A 124 -2.45 10.34 -6.63
C ALA A 124 -2.87 9.17 -5.71
N LEU A 125 -3.27 9.52 -4.49
CA LEU A 125 -3.81 8.59 -3.50
C LEU A 125 -2.97 7.31 -3.34
N ASN A 126 -1.65 7.49 -3.31
CA ASN A 126 -0.69 6.40 -3.17
C ASN A 126 -0.80 5.31 -4.26
N GLY A 127 -1.16 5.71 -5.48
CA GLY A 127 -1.28 4.84 -6.65
C GLY A 127 -2.59 4.04 -6.74
N ASN A 128 -3.60 4.36 -5.90
CA ASN A 128 -4.91 3.74 -6.01
C ASN A 128 -5.72 4.40 -7.14
N PRO A 129 -6.35 3.62 -8.04
CA PRO A 129 -7.22 4.16 -9.07
C PRO A 129 -8.56 4.64 -8.50
N VAL A 130 -9.28 5.44 -9.26
CA VAL A 130 -10.69 5.75 -8.99
C VAL A 130 -11.50 4.44 -9.01
N GLY A 131 -12.48 4.33 -8.13
CA GLY A 131 -13.28 3.11 -7.96
C GLY A 131 -12.85 2.28 -6.75
N VAL A 132 -13.13 1.00 -6.81
CA VAL A 132 -12.83 0.04 -5.73
C VAL A 132 -11.63 -0.80 -6.12
N SER A 133 -10.67 -0.91 -5.21
CA SER A 133 -9.51 -1.78 -5.33
C SER A 133 -9.52 -2.82 -4.22
N LEU A 134 -9.39 -4.09 -4.60
CA LEU A 134 -9.12 -5.20 -3.69
C LEU A 134 -7.76 -5.80 -4.05
N ARG A 135 -6.87 -5.85 -3.07
CA ARG A 135 -5.52 -6.42 -3.26
C ARG A 135 -5.23 -7.43 -2.18
N SER A 136 -4.61 -8.53 -2.55
CA SER A 136 -4.04 -9.45 -1.58
C SER A 136 -2.59 -9.79 -1.91
N ASN A 137 -1.84 -10.08 -0.86
CA ASN A 137 -0.48 -10.57 -0.94
C ASN A 137 -0.34 -11.74 0.04
N THR A 138 0.18 -12.85 -0.42
CA THR A 138 0.52 -13.99 0.43
C THR A 138 1.96 -14.40 0.15
N ARG A 139 2.76 -14.48 1.20
CA ARG A 139 4.17 -14.89 1.13
C ARG A 139 4.43 -16.00 2.13
N LEU A 140 4.80 -17.15 1.60
CA LEU A 140 5.29 -18.30 2.38
C LEU A 140 6.80 -18.37 2.27
N GLN A 141 7.50 -18.40 3.40
CA GLN A 141 8.90 -18.72 3.48
C GLN A 141 9.08 -19.99 4.31
N TYR A 142 9.72 -20.99 3.74
CA TYR A 142 9.96 -22.28 4.38
C TYR A 142 11.45 -22.61 4.37
N TYR A 143 12.00 -22.94 5.51
CA TYR A 143 13.41 -23.33 5.67
C TYR A 143 13.54 -24.84 5.51
N LEU A 144 14.22 -25.28 4.44
CA LEU A 144 14.56 -26.69 4.24
C LEU A 144 15.64 -27.13 5.24
N ASN A 145 16.63 -26.25 5.43
CA ASN A 145 17.71 -26.39 6.43
C ASN A 145 18.23 -24.99 6.80
N GLN A 146 19.36 -24.92 7.52
CA GLN A 146 19.96 -23.66 7.95
C GLN A 146 20.47 -22.79 6.78
N SER A 147 20.81 -23.43 5.67
CA SER A 147 21.43 -22.78 4.51
C SER A 147 20.47 -22.59 3.33
N VAL A 148 19.30 -23.24 3.31
CA VAL A 148 18.39 -23.19 2.16
C VAL A 148 16.96 -22.88 2.59
N SER A 149 16.37 -21.89 1.93
CA SER A 149 14.95 -21.57 2.10
C SER A 149 14.22 -21.45 0.76
N LEU A 150 12.94 -21.81 0.78
CA LEU A 150 11.98 -21.62 -0.31
C LEU A 150 11.09 -20.45 0.02
N ILE A 151 10.81 -19.61 -0.97
CA ILE A 151 9.91 -18.48 -0.84
C ILE A 151 8.90 -18.55 -1.97
N PHE A 152 7.62 -18.49 -1.63
CA PHE A 152 6.51 -18.38 -2.57
C PHE A 152 5.75 -17.10 -2.30
N THR A 153 5.48 -16.33 -3.33
CA THR A 153 4.72 -15.09 -3.24
C THR A 153 3.58 -15.13 -4.24
N LEU A 154 2.37 -14.89 -3.76
CA LEU A 154 1.16 -14.75 -4.54
C LEU A 154 0.59 -13.35 -4.32
N ASN A 155 0.39 -12.60 -5.39
CA ASN A 155 -0.28 -11.30 -5.33
C ASN A 155 -1.53 -11.34 -6.21
N THR A 156 -2.60 -10.74 -5.72
CA THR A 156 -3.80 -10.51 -6.51
C THR A 156 -4.18 -9.03 -6.49
N ILE A 157 -4.62 -8.53 -7.62
CA ILE A 157 -5.14 -7.18 -7.78
C ILE A 157 -6.45 -7.28 -8.56
N ASN A 158 -7.49 -6.69 -7.99
CA ASN A 158 -8.76 -6.50 -8.67
C ASN A 158 -9.19 -5.05 -8.49
N ASP A 159 -9.03 -4.25 -9.53
CA ASP A 159 -9.43 -2.85 -9.60
C ASP A 159 -9.88 -2.52 -11.04
N ASP A 160 -10.28 -1.28 -11.28
CA ASP A 160 -10.77 -0.85 -12.60
C ASP A 160 -9.70 -0.92 -13.71
N ARG A 161 -8.40 -0.88 -13.33
CA ARG A 161 -7.28 -1.03 -14.27
C ARG A 161 -6.91 -2.49 -14.52
N TYR A 162 -6.98 -3.32 -13.47
CA TYR A 162 -6.52 -4.70 -13.46
C TYR A 162 -7.61 -5.62 -12.92
N LYS A 163 -8.47 -6.11 -13.79
CA LYS A 163 -9.51 -7.08 -13.41
C LYS A 163 -8.87 -8.46 -13.25
N ASN A 164 -8.86 -8.98 -12.00
CA ASN A 164 -8.36 -10.32 -11.66
C ASN A 164 -6.91 -10.58 -12.10
N PHE A 165 -6.03 -9.61 -11.88
CA PHE A 165 -4.60 -9.79 -12.14
C PHE A 165 -3.97 -10.59 -11.01
N ILE A 166 -3.32 -11.71 -11.36
CA ILE A 166 -2.68 -12.62 -10.41
C ILE A 166 -1.22 -12.79 -10.82
N THR A 167 -0.31 -12.65 -9.86
CA THR A 167 1.10 -12.98 -10.05
C THR A 167 1.54 -14.03 -9.04
N PHE A 168 2.31 -14.99 -9.51
CA PHE A 168 2.96 -16.01 -8.69
C PHE A 168 4.46 -15.97 -8.91
N GLN A 169 5.23 -16.01 -7.82
CA GLN A 169 6.69 -16.06 -7.86
C GLN A 169 7.21 -17.11 -6.89
N GLY A 170 8.11 -17.96 -7.36
CA GLY A 170 8.88 -18.90 -6.54
C GLY A 170 10.36 -18.51 -6.52
N GLU A 171 10.99 -18.62 -5.37
CA GLU A 171 12.41 -18.30 -5.18
C GLU A 171 13.06 -19.34 -4.26
N VAL A 172 14.27 -19.75 -4.59
CA VAL A 172 15.15 -20.56 -3.73
C VAL A 172 16.29 -19.68 -3.28
N ARG A 173 16.51 -19.55 -1.98
CA ARG A 173 17.64 -18.83 -1.41
C ARG A 173 18.62 -19.80 -0.72
N ALA A 174 19.89 -19.72 -1.12
CA ALA A 174 20.99 -20.35 -0.43
C ALA A 174 21.79 -19.30 0.35
N HIS A 175 22.15 -19.65 1.59
CA HIS A 175 22.99 -18.81 2.47
C HIS A 175 24.28 -19.60 2.72
N PHE A 176 25.41 -19.04 2.33
CA PHE A 176 26.74 -19.61 2.48
C PHE A 176 27.50 -18.91 3.58
#